data_d8d258808a5d603293148ab483c7eb48
#
_entry.id   d8d258808a5d603293148ab483c7eb48
#
_cell.length_a   1.000
_cell.length_b   1.000
_cell.length_c   1.000
_cell.angle_alpha   90.00
_cell.angle_beta   90.00
_cell.angle_gamma   90.00
#
_symmetry.space_group_name_H-M   'P 1'
#
loop_
_entity.id
_entity.type
_entity.pdbx_description
1 polymer ?
#
loop_
_entity_poly.entity_id
_entity_poly.type
_entity_poly.pdbx_seq_one_letter_code
_entity_poly.pdbx_strand_id
1 'polypeptide(L)'
;DFSKSLMIEFMKSHYYDPYIAQYIRPKKEYKVKLKDGDKDFVFDASKADMQKFDKIIDEIEPGILRIPVLIKKYVKQNARLVAFNVDPKFNNAIDGLMYIKVADIPESTVKPVLEEFQLELERKATVLQSSK
;
A
#
# COMPACT_ATOMS: atom_id res chain seq x y z
N ASP A 1 6.42 -10.95 16.21
CA ASP A 1 4.98 -10.80 15.92
C ASP A 1 4.36 -9.51 16.44
N PHE A 2 4.90 -8.93 17.52
CA PHE A 2 4.43 -7.66 18.04
C PHE A 2 4.63 -6.54 17.02
N SER A 3 5.81 -6.41 16.43
CA SER A 3 6.09 -5.39 15.41
C SER A 3 5.27 -5.59 14.15
N LYS A 4 5.05 -6.83 13.72
CA LYS A 4 4.18 -7.13 12.59
C LYS A 4 2.74 -6.71 12.87
N SER A 5 2.23 -7.01 14.05
CA SER A 5 0.89 -6.62 14.47
C SER A 5 0.72 -5.11 14.55
N LEU A 6 1.72 -4.38 15.07
CA LEU A 6 1.72 -2.92 15.09
C LEU A 6 1.70 -2.35 13.66
N MET A 7 2.51 -2.91 12.76
CA MET A 7 2.54 -2.48 11.37
C MET A 7 1.18 -2.64 10.68
N ILE A 8 0.56 -3.82 10.83
CA ILE A 8 -0.76 -4.09 10.26
C ILE A 8 -1.81 -3.14 10.83
N GLU A 9 -1.81 -2.94 12.15
CA GLU A 9 -2.74 -2.01 12.79
C GLU A 9 -2.54 -0.58 12.33
N PHE A 10 -1.28 -0.14 12.19
CA PHE A 10 -0.97 1.18 11.64
C PHE A 10 -1.54 1.35 10.22
N MET A 11 -1.32 0.37 9.36
CA MET A 11 -1.83 0.42 7.99
C MET A 11 -3.36 0.37 7.95
N LYS A 12 -3.99 -0.43 8.79
CA LYS A 12 -5.45 -0.46 8.91
C LYS A 12 -6.03 0.85 9.44
N SER A 13 -5.32 1.53 10.30
CA SER A 13 -5.77 2.80 10.87
C SER A 13 -5.73 3.95 9.87
N HIS A 14 -4.79 3.94 8.94
CA HIS A 14 -4.52 5.09 8.08
C HIS A 14 -4.74 4.84 6.58
N TYR A 15 -4.59 3.60 6.10
CA TYR A 15 -4.56 3.29 4.67
C TYR A 15 -5.48 2.14 4.26
N TYR A 16 -6.46 1.83 5.06
CA TYR A 16 -7.36 0.70 4.88
C TYR A 16 -8.74 1.17 4.41
N ASP A 17 -9.35 0.44 3.49
CA ASP A 17 -10.72 0.68 3.07
C ASP A 17 -11.63 -0.42 3.58
N PRO A 18 -12.37 -0.18 4.67
CA PRO A 18 -13.26 -1.19 5.24
C PRO A 18 -14.46 -1.49 4.34
N TYR A 19 -14.89 -0.53 3.52
CA TYR A 19 -16.03 -0.74 2.62
C TYR A 19 -15.72 -1.79 1.57
N ILE A 20 -14.58 -1.71 0.89
CA ILE A 20 -14.17 -2.71 -0.09
C ILE A 20 -13.73 -4.01 0.61
N ALA A 21 -13.06 -3.90 1.76
CA ALA A 21 -12.57 -5.05 2.52
C ALA A 21 -13.68 -6.01 2.94
N GLN A 22 -14.91 -5.54 3.16
CA GLN A 22 -16.03 -6.40 3.54
C GLN A 22 -16.35 -7.47 2.49
N TYR A 23 -15.98 -7.24 1.23
CA TYR A 23 -16.21 -8.18 0.12
C TYR A 23 -15.01 -9.11 -0.13
N ILE A 24 -13.92 -8.95 0.61
CA ILE A 24 -12.67 -9.69 0.43
C ILE A 24 -12.51 -10.72 1.54
N ARG A 25 -12.16 -11.96 1.17
CA ARG A 25 -11.91 -13.04 2.12
C ARG A 25 -10.54 -13.66 1.83
N PRO A 26 -9.50 -13.27 2.57
CA PRO A 26 -8.19 -13.91 2.43
C PRO A 26 -8.28 -15.39 2.88
N LYS A 27 -7.53 -16.27 2.24
CA LYS A 27 -7.51 -17.69 2.61
C LYS A 27 -7.03 -17.91 4.04
N LYS A 28 -6.02 -17.16 4.44
CA LYS A 28 -5.46 -17.23 5.80
C LYS A 28 -5.22 -15.80 6.30
N GLU A 29 -6.26 -15.21 6.85
CA GLU A 29 -6.19 -13.85 7.36
C GLU A 29 -5.16 -13.71 8.48
N TYR A 30 -4.37 -12.64 8.43
CA TYR A 30 -3.45 -12.33 9.51
C TYR A 30 -4.24 -11.85 10.74
N LYS A 31 -3.99 -12.48 11.89
CA LYS A 31 -4.60 -12.12 13.16
C LYS A 31 -3.71 -11.15 13.91
N VAL A 32 -4.16 -9.92 14.08
CA VAL A 32 -3.46 -8.91 14.88
C VAL A 32 -3.48 -9.31 16.35
N LYS A 33 -2.29 -9.37 16.97
CA LYS A 33 -2.11 -9.74 18.39
C LYS A 33 -1.57 -8.55 19.16
N LEU A 34 -2.46 -7.67 19.56
CA LEU A 34 -2.13 -6.47 20.33
C LEU A 34 -2.99 -6.38 21.58
N LYS A 35 -2.42 -5.82 22.64
CA LYS A 35 -3.13 -5.48 23.89
C LYS A 35 -3.80 -4.12 23.73
N ASP A 36 -4.75 -3.80 24.59
CA ASP A 36 -5.56 -2.58 24.47
C ASP A 36 -4.74 -1.28 24.40
N GLY A 37 -3.68 -1.14 25.17
CA GLY A 37 -2.84 0.07 25.14
C GLY A 37 -1.92 0.19 23.91
N ASP A 38 -1.68 -0.90 23.19
CA ASP A 38 -0.76 -0.90 22.04
C ASP A 38 -1.32 -0.14 20.86
N LYS A 39 -2.65 -0.17 20.67
CA LYS A 39 -3.32 0.57 19.57
C LYS A 39 -3.20 2.07 19.74
N ASP A 40 -3.34 2.56 20.95
CA ASP A 40 -3.21 3.99 21.24
C ASP A 40 -1.82 4.50 20.90
N PHE A 41 -0.80 3.71 21.16
CA PHE A 41 0.57 4.02 20.79
C PHE A 41 0.71 4.26 19.27
N VAL A 42 0.10 3.43 18.45
CA VAL A 42 0.13 3.58 16.99
C VAL A 42 -0.56 4.87 16.55
N PHE A 43 -1.74 5.17 17.11
CA PHE A 43 -2.48 6.37 16.76
C PHE A 43 -1.76 7.65 17.18
N ASP A 44 -1.22 7.68 18.39
CA ASP A 44 -0.61 8.90 18.93
C ASP A 44 0.79 9.15 18.36
N ALA A 45 1.56 8.10 18.15
CA ALA A 45 2.98 8.24 17.82
C ALA A 45 3.28 8.48 16.35
N SER A 46 2.44 8.00 15.42
CA SER A 46 2.78 8.00 14.00
C SER A 46 1.88 8.86 13.10
N LYS A 47 0.64 9.13 13.46
CA LYS A 47 -0.29 10.03 12.76
C LYS A 47 -0.24 9.95 11.22
N ALA A 48 -0.30 8.75 10.63
CA ALA A 48 -0.24 8.52 9.19
C ALA A 48 1.11 8.87 8.53
N ASP A 49 2.19 8.94 9.29
CA ASP A 49 3.55 9.14 8.76
C ASP A 49 4.32 7.83 8.75
N MET A 50 4.49 7.23 7.56
CA MET A 50 5.18 5.94 7.40
C MET A 50 6.65 6.00 7.79
N GLN A 51 7.36 7.10 7.53
CA GLN A 51 8.77 7.25 7.89
C GLN A 51 8.93 7.32 9.40
N LYS A 52 8.07 8.07 10.06
CA LYS A 52 8.03 8.16 11.51
C LYS A 52 7.71 6.81 12.13
N PHE A 53 6.76 6.09 11.57
CA PHE A 53 6.39 4.75 12.01
C PHE A 53 7.56 3.77 11.85
N ASP A 54 8.28 3.78 10.72
CA ASP A 54 9.47 2.94 10.53
C ASP A 54 10.54 3.19 11.60
N LYS A 55 10.74 4.45 11.98
CA LYS A 55 11.67 4.80 13.06
C LYS A 55 11.25 4.21 14.41
N ILE A 56 9.95 4.29 14.71
CA ILE A 56 9.40 3.74 15.95
C ILE A 56 9.59 2.22 16.00
N ILE A 57 9.31 1.54 14.90
CA ILE A 57 9.48 0.08 14.82
C ILE A 57 10.96 -0.28 14.95
N ASP A 58 11.86 0.47 14.35
CA ASP A 58 13.30 0.22 14.45
C ASP A 58 13.83 0.42 15.87
N GLU A 59 13.24 1.34 16.63
CA GLU A 59 13.55 1.50 18.07
C GLU A 59 13.09 0.32 18.92
N ILE A 60 11.95 -0.29 18.55
CA ILE A 60 11.38 -1.45 19.28
C ILE A 60 12.13 -2.72 18.94
N GLU A 61 12.35 -3.00 17.66
CA GLU A 61 13.06 -4.17 17.15
C GLU A 61 14.06 -3.76 16.06
N PRO A 62 15.29 -3.35 16.44
CA PRO A 62 16.24 -2.83 15.46
C PRO A 62 16.55 -3.79 14.31
N GLY A 63 16.45 -3.30 13.09
CA GLY A 63 16.87 -4.01 11.88
C GLY A 63 15.97 -5.15 11.41
N ILE A 64 14.84 -5.42 12.07
CA ILE A 64 14.01 -6.61 11.78
C ILE A 64 12.89 -6.32 10.79
N LEU A 65 12.22 -5.16 10.90
CA LEU A 65 11.00 -4.91 10.13
C LEU A 65 10.89 -3.44 9.70
N ARG A 66 10.46 -3.24 8.47
CA ARG A 66 10.11 -1.92 7.91
C ARG A 66 8.91 -2.08 6.98
N ILE A 67 8.14 -1.02 6.80
CA ILE A 67 7.08 -1.01 5.79
C ILE A 67 7.74 -1.17 4.41
N PRO A 68 7.33 -2.16 3.59
CA PRO A 68 7.90 -2.36 2.27
C PRO A 68 7.82 -1.11 1.39
N VAL A 69 8.87 -0.85 0.63
CA VAL A 69 8.97 0.31 -0.26
C VAL A 69 7.83 0.34 -1.27
N LEU A 70 7.40 -0.82 -1.78
CA LEU A 70 6.29 -0.90 -2.73
C LEU A 70 4.98 -0.43 -2.12
N ILE A 71 4.69 -0.79 -0.87
CA ILE A 71 3.48 -0.32 -0.18
C ILE A 71 3.52 1.20 -0.04
N LYS A 72 4.66 1.76 0.35
CA LYS A 72 4.84 3.22 0.44
C LYS A 72 4.57 3.91 -0.90
N LYS A 73 5.08 3.35 -2.00
CA LYS A 73 4.88 3.88 -3.35
C LYS A 73 3.41 3.85 -3.76
N TYR A 74 2.72 2.73 -3.52
CA TYR A 74 1.31 2.61 -3.88
C TYR A 74 0.41 3.52 -3.03
N VAL A 75 0.71 3.66 -1.74
CA VAL A 75 -0.05 4.58 -0.88
C VAL A 75 0.08 6.03 -1.36
N LYS A 76 1.26 6.44 -1.85
CA LYS A 76 1.44 7.76 -2.47
C LYS A 76 0.59 7.96 -3.73
N GLN A 77 0.20 6.87 -4.39
CA GLN A 77 -0.71 6.89 -5.54
C GLN A 77 -2.19 6.77 -5.12
N ASN A 78 -2.49 6.94 -3.84
CA ASN A 78 -3.82 6.81 -3.24
C ASN A 78 -4.39 5.39 -3.25
N ALA A 79 -3.53 4.37 -3.33
CA ALA A 79 -3.94 3.00 -3.10
C ALA A 79 -4.34 2.77 -1.65
N ARG A 80 -5.27 1.84 -1.43
CA ARG A 80 -5.75 1.45 -0.10
C ARG A 80 -5.59 -0.05 0.08
N LEU A 81 -5.32 -0.45 1.31
CA LEU A 81 -5.24 -1.85 1.72
C LEU A 81 -6.65 -2.38 2.03
N VAL A 82 -6.90 -3.63 1.68
CA VAL A 82 -8.21 -4.27 1.88
C VAL A 82 -8.13 -5.62 2.56
N ALA A 83 -6.96 -6.26 2.57
CA ALA A 83 -6.77 -7.54 3.24
C ALA A 83 -5.30 -7.81 3.54
N PHE A 84 -5.05 -8.65 4.53
CA PHE A 84 -3.73 -9.14 4.89
C PHE A 84 -3.81 -10.66 5.01
N ASN A 85 -3.05 -11.37 4.19
CA ASN A 85 -3.01 -12.81 4.12
C ASN A 85 -1.66 -13.35 4.58
N VAL A 86 -1.66 -14.50 5.23
CA VAL A 86 -0.43 -15.23 5.59
C VAL A 86 -0.16 -16.30 4.56
N ASP A 87 1.02 -16.31 3.97
CA ASP A 87 1.42 -17.31 2.98
C ASP A 87 2.34 -18.37 3.60
N PRO A 88 1.81 -19.57 3.90
CA PRO A 88 2.61 -20.61 4.52
C PRO A 88 3.68 -21.20 3.59
N LYS A 89 3.55 -21.02 2.28
CA LYS A 89 4.55 -21.48 1.29
C LYS A 89 5.78 -20.59 1.24
N PHE A 90 5.66 -19.35 1.71
CA PHE A 90 6.74 -18.37 1.77
C PHE A 90 7.06 -17.97 3.20
N ASN A 91 7.31 -18.97 4.04
CA ASN A 91 7.71 -18.79 5.44
C ASN A 91 6.76 -17.88 6.25
N ASN A 92 5.45 -18.04 6.05
CA ASN A 92 4.42 -17.24 6.71
C ASN A 92 4.57 -15.73 6.45
N ALA A 93 5.06 -15.36 5.27
CA ALA A 93 5.10 -13.97 4.85
C ALA A 93 3.67 -13.38 4.80
N ILE A 94 3.57 -12.09 5.10
CA ILE A 94 2.29 -11.39 5.07
C ILE A 94 2.16 -10.69 3.73
N ASP A 95 1.09 -11.03 3.01
CA ASP A 95 0.73 -10.38 1.75
C ASP A 95 -0.35 -9.33 2.01
N GLY A 96 -0.12 -8.11 1.56
CA GLY A 96 -1.13 -7.06 1.59
C GLY A 96 -1.82 -6.95 0.23
N LEU A 97 -3.14 -7.09 0.20
CA LEU A 97 -3.92 -6.81 -1.00
C LEU A 97 -4.31 -5.35 -1.01
N MET A 98 -3.99 -4.68 -2.12
CA MET A 98 -4.27 -3.26 -2.30
C MET A 98 -5.12 -3.05 -3.54
N TYR A 99 -5.88 -1.96 -3.56
CA TYR A 99 -6.55 -1.49 -4.76
C TYR A 99 -6.39 0.01 -4.92
N ILE A 100 -6.59 0.50 -6.12
CA ILE A 100 -6.59 1.93 -6.43
C ILE A 100 -7.74 2.23 -7.38
N LYS A 101 -8.48 3.31 -7.11
CA LYS A 101 -9.44 3.84 -8.07
C LYS A 101 -8.68 4.69 -9.08
N VAL A 102 -8.90 4.45 -10.37
CA VAL A 102 -8.23 5.20 -11.44
C VAL A 102 -8.44 6.70 -11.28
N ALA A 103 -9.65 7.12 -10.88
CA ALA A 103 -9.98 8.52 -10.65
C ALA A 103 -9.19 9.16 -9.50
N ASP A 104 -8.68 8.37 -8.55
CA ASP A 104 -7.94 8.85 -7.39
C ASP A 104 -6.43 8.90 -7.62
N ILE A 105 -5.93 8.39 -8.74
CA ILE A 105 -4.51 8.45 -9.07
C ILE A 105 -4.10 9.93 -9.20
N PRO A 106 -3.02 10.36 -8.54
CA PRO A 106 -2.57 11.75 -8.60
C PRO A 106 -2.33 12.21 -10.03
N GLU A 107 -2.77 13.42 -10.36
CA GLU A 107 -2.59 14.02 -11.70
C GLU A 107 -1.12 14.03 -12.11
N SER A 108 -0.22 14.28 -11.17
CA SER A 108 1.23 14.25 -11.41
C SER A 108 1.75 12.89 -11.91
N THR A 109 1.03 11.81 -11.61
CA THR A 109 1.36 10.46 -12.09
C THR A 109 0.72 10.19 -13.44
N VAL A 110 -0.53 10.60 -13.62
CA VAL A 110 -1.32 10.30 -14.83
C VAL A 110 -0.90 11.17 -16.01
N LYS A 111 -0.65 12.45 -15.78
CA LYS A 111 -0.36 13.43 -16.84
C LYS A 111 0.82 13.03 -17.75
N PRO A 112 2.00 12.64 -17.23
CA PRO A 112 3.09 12.23 -18.09
C PRO A 112 2.78 11.01 -18.94
N VAL A 113 2.02 10.05 -18.39
CA VAL A 113 1.61 8.83 -19.12
C VAL A 113 0.65 9.17 -20.25
N LEU A 114 -0.32 10.05 -20.00
CA LEU A 114 -1.26 10.50 -21.03
C LEU A 114 -0.56 11.28 -22.14
N GLU A 115 0.39 12.15 -21.81
CA GLU A 115 1.19 12.89 -22.78
C GLU A 115 2.01 11.95 -23.68
N GLU A 116 2.66 10.96 -23.09
CA GLU A 116 3.43 9.96 -23.82
C GLU A 116 2.52 9.16 -24.78
N PHE A 117 1.36 8.73 -24.30
CA PHE A 117 0.39 8.00 -25.10
C PHE A 117 -0.11 8.83 -26.27
N GLN A 118 -0.41 10.11 -26.03
CA GLN A 118 -0.85 11.03 -27.07
C GLN A 118 0.22 11.24 -28.15
N LEU A 119 1.48 11.44 -27.74
CA LEU A 119 2.61 11.56 -28.67
C LEU A 119 2.77 10.31 -29.53
N GLU A 120 2.59 9.13 -28.95
CA GLU A 120 2.69 7.87 -29.68
C GLU A 120 1.56 7.73 -30.69
N LEU A 121 0.34 8.14 -30.36
CA LEU A 121 -0.79 8.14 -31.30
C LEU A 121 -0.54 9.09 -32.46
N GLU A 122 -0.03 10.29 -32.21
CA GLU A 122 0.32 11.27 -33.24
C GLU A 122 1.41 10.74 -34.19
N ARG A 123 2.44 10.08 -33.62
CA ARG A 123 3.50 9.45 -34.41
C ARG A 123 2.95 8.36 -35.32
N LYS A 124 2.06 7.49 -34.82
CA LYS A 124 1.42 6.44 -35.60
C LYS A 124 0.55 7.02 -36.73
N ALA A 125 -0.20 8.07 -36.42
CA ALA A 125 -1.02 8.76 -37.45
C ALA A 125 -0.15 9.36 -38.56
N THR A 126 0.99 9.95 -38.24
CA THR A 126 1.94 10.50 -39.23
C THR A 126 2.52 9.40 -40.10
N VAL A 127 2.90 8.25 -39.52
CA VAL A 127 3.41 7.09 -40.28
C VAL A 127 2.34 6.57 -41.25
N LEU A 128 1.09 6.46 -40.83
CA LEU A 128 -0.01 6.02 -41.67
C LEU A 128 -0.26 6.99 -42.85
N GLN A 129 -0.14 8.30 -42.62
CA GLN A 129 -0.26 9.31 -43.67
C GLN A 129 0.90 9.26 -44.67
N SER A 130 2.11 9.00 -44.22
CA SER A 130 3.29 8.93 -45.06
C SER A 130 3.34 7.66 -45.90
N SER A 131 2.61 6.60 -45.53
CA SER A 131 2.55 5.34 -46.29
C SER A 131 1.51 5.35 -47.40
N LYS A 132 0.73 6.43 -47.53
CA LYS A 132 -0.19 6.66 -48.64
C LYS A 132 0.51 7.44 -49.74
#